data_72107d1a451bfdae3acbefb2f199e07e
#
_entry.id   72107d1a451bfdae3acbefb2f199e07e
#
_cell.length_a   1.000
_cell.length_b   1.000
_cell.length_c   1.000
_cell.angle_alpha   90.00
_cell.angle_beta   90.00
_cell.angle_gamma   90.00
#
_symmetry.space_group_name_H-M   'P 1'
#
loop_
_entity.id
_entity.type
_entity.pdbx_description
1 polymer ?
#
loop_
_entity_poly.entity_id
_entity_poly.type
_entity_poly.pdbx_seq_one_letter_code
_entity_poly.pdbx_strand_id
1 'polypeptide(L)'
;MKPKRLNKTDEIFLNELNKIIINSKKSFSEYECHQIKSEVDGFFWRSFCDNYMEIVKGRIYNGTEEEKESAKYVLYNSLLSIIKMMAPITPFITEEIYQEYFKNNEKDKSVHISNWPEPFKIEMGKENEKIWQKLVEIIEKVRKVKSEAKKSMKTEIILTLNKEDRKLLDECLPDLKAVTCSKNIKEGREFNIDFA
;
A
#
# COMPACT_ATOMS: atom_id res chain seq x y z
N MET A 1 10.20 7.15 13.50
CA MET A 1 10.63 8.50 13.02
C MET A 1 10.21 8.69 11.58
N LYS A 2 9.98 9.94 11.15
CA LYS A 2 9.74 10.22 9.72
C LYS A 2 11.06 10.07 8.95
N PRO A 3 11.11 9.28 7.86
CA PRO A 3 12.32 9.10 7.07
C PRO A 3 12.72 10.42 6.39
N LYS A 4 14.00 10.59 6.05
CA LYS A 4 14.51 11.77 5.35
C LYS A 4 13.89 11.89 3.95
N ARG A 5 13.69 10.75 3.28
CA ARG A 5 13.05 10.65 1.97
C ARG A 5 12.15 9.43 1.94
N LEU A 6 10.96 9.59 1.36
CA LEU A 6 10.09 8.45 1.05
C LEU A 6 10.49 7.81 -0.28
N ASN A 7 10.33 6.49 -0.36
CA ASN A 7 10.39 5.80 -1.64
C ASN A 7 9.17 6.20 -2.49
N LYS A 8 9.31 6.23 -3.81
CA LYS A 8 8.23 6.67 -4.71
C LYS A 8 6.97 5.80 -4.59
N THR A 9 7.12 4.48 -4.48
CA THR A 9 5.98 3.57 -4.25
C THR A 9 5.25 3.88 -2.95
N ASP A 10 5.98 4.30 -1.91
CA ASP A 10 5.42 4.67 -0.63
C ASP A 10 4.63 5.98 -0.71
N GLU A 11 5.14 6.99 -1.44
CA GLU A 11 4.41 8.24 -1.71
C GLU A 11 3.10 7.97 -2.48
N ILE A 12 3.18 7.11 -3.50
CA ILE A 12 2.02 6.72 -4.30
C ILE A 12 0.97 6.01 -3.45
N PHE A 13 1.39 5.10 -2.58
CA PHE A 13 0.48 4.42 -1.66
C PHE A 13 -0.14 5.37 -0.63
N LEU A 14 0.64 6.30 -0.07
CA LEU A 14 0.13 7.33 0.83
C LEU A 14 -0.88 8.27 0.14
N ASN A 15 -0.77 8.49 -1.18
CA ASN A 15 -1.78 9.22 -1.95
C ASN A 15 -3.14 8.51 -1.91
N GLU A 16 -3.15 7.18 -2.04
CA GLU A 16 -4.39 6.39 -1.89
C GLU A 16 -4.94 6.45 -0.46
N LEU A 17 -4.08 6.32 0.56
CA LEU A 17 -4.50 6.45 1.95
C LEU A 17 -5.07 7.84 2.25
N ASN A 18 -4.48 8.89 1.73
CA ASN A 18 -4.96 10.26 1.92
C ASN A 18 -6.40 10.45 1.40
N LYS A 19 -6.75 9.82 0.27
CA LYS A 19 -8.13 9.85 -0.23
C LYS A 19 -9.10 9.21 0.76
N ILE A 20 -8.72 8.04 1.30
CA ILE A 20 -9.55 7.35 2.28
C ILE A 20 -9.71 8.19 3.55
N ILE A 21 -8.65 8.82 4.04
CA ILE A 21 -8.70 9.70 5.21
C ILE A 21 -9.66 10.89 4.96
N ILE A 22 -9.56 11.53 3.79
CA ILE A 22 -10.40 12.69 3.44
C ILE A 22 -11.86 12.28 3.31
N ASN A 23 -12.14 11.21 2.55
CA ASN A 23 -13.50 10.71 2.35
C ASN A 23 -14.13 10.25 3.66
N SER A 24 -13.42 9.45 4.46
CA SER A 24 -13.91 8.97 5.75
C SER A 24 -14.18 10.11 6.74
N LYS A 25 -13.37 11.17 6.74
CA LYS A 25 -13.62 12.36 7.56
C LYS A 25 -14.92 13.06 7.17
N LYS A 26 -15.19 13.17 5.86
CA LYS A 26 -16.45 13.71 5.34
C LYS A 26 -17.64 12.83 5.75
N SER A 27 -17.59 11.53 5.45
CA SER A 27 -18.65 10.58 5.78
C SER A 27 -18.90 10.53 7.30
N PHE A 28 -17.86 10.67 8.14
CA PHE A 28 -18.02 10.74 9.58
C PHE A 28 -18.79 11.99 10.02
N SER A 29 -18.54 13.14 9.40
CA SER A 29 -19.27 14.38 9.69
C SER A 29 -20.75 14.34 9.24
N GLU A 30 -21.07 13.47 8.29
CA GLU A 30 -22.40 13.21 7.75
C GLU A 30 -23.11 12.01 8.43
N TYR A 31 -22.47 11.40 9.47
CA TYR A 31 -22.95 10.20 10.18
C TYR A 31 -23.12 8.95 9.31
N GLU A 32 -22.41 8.88 8.17
CA GLU A 32 -22.46 7.75 7.23
C GLU A 32 -21.47 6.64 7.61
N CYS A 33 -21.67 6.02 8.79
CA CYS A 33 -20.75 5.00 9.31
C CYS A 33 -20.61 3.78 8.40
N HIS A 34 -21.66 3.40 7.65
CA HIS A 34 -21.61 2.29 6.70
C HIS A 34 -20.64 2.56 5.57
N GLN A 35 -20.61 3.80 5.05
CA GLN A 35 -19.70 4.19 3.98
C GLN A 35 -18.25 4.16 4.46
N ILE A 36 -17.98 4.70 5.66
CA ILE A 36 -16.64 4.65 6.26
C ILE A 36 -16.17 3.19 6.35
N LYS A 37 -17.00 2.32 6.92
CA LYS A 37 -16.67 0.89 7.05
C LYS A 37 -16.33 0.28 5.69
N SER A 38 -17.17 0.48 4.69
CA SER A 38 -16.99 -0.10 3.36
C SER A 38 -15.71 0.38 2.68
N GLU A 39 -15.42 1.68 2.74
CA GLU A 39 -14.22 2.27 2.12
C GLU A 39 -12.94 1.85 2.84
N VAL A 40 -12.93 1.91 4.18
CA VAL A 40 -11.75 1.54 4.97
C VAL A 40 -11.48 0.04 4.91
N ASP A 41 -12.50 -0.83 5.00
CA ASP A 41 -12.36 -2.27 4.81
C ASP A 41 -11.81 -2.59 3.40
N GLY A 42 -12.37 -1.95 2.37
CA GLY A 42 -11.92 -2.13 1.00
C GLY A 42 -10.47 -1.71 0.80
N PHE A 43 -10.06 -0.60 1.39
CA PHE A 43 -8.66 -0.15 1.37
C PHE A 43 -7.75 -1.09 2.17
N PHE A 44 -8.16 -1.48 3.38
CA PHE A 44 -7.38 -2.37 4.24
C PHE A 44 -7.06 -3.69 3.57
N TRP A 45 -8.08 -4.38 3.05
CA TRP A 45 -7.86 -5.69 2.44
C TRP A 45 -7.14 -5.59 1.10
N ARG A 46 -7.67 -4.82 0.15
CA ARG A 46 -7.17 -4.81 -1.23
C ARG A 46 -5.89 -4.00 -1.39
N SER A 47 -5.87 -2.76 -0.87
CA SER A 47 -4.71 -1.89 -1.13
C SER A 47 -3.58 -2.15 -0.13
N PHE A 48 -3.89 -2.28 1.16
CA PHE A 48 -2.88 -2.43 2.20
C PHE A 48 -2.40 -3.89 2.31
N CYS A 49 -3.29 -4.85 2.64
CA CYS A 49 -2.88 -6.24 2.89
C CYS A 49 -2.45 -6.97 1.62
N ASP A 50 -3.31 -7.00 0.59
CA ASP A 50 -3.06 -7.81 -0.60
C ASP A 50 -1.94 -7.26 -1.48
N ASN A 51 -1.73 -5.94 -1.48
CA ASN A 51 -0.79 -5.31 -2.38
C ASN A 51 0.37 -4.63 -1.66
N TYR A 52 0.13 -3.58 -0.87
CA TYR A 52 1.23 -2.78 -0.33
C TYR A 52 2.16 -3.59 0.59
N MET A 53 1.62 -4.38 1.50
CA MET A 53 2.44 -5.23 2.37
C MET A 53 3.31 -6.21 1.59
N GLU A 54 2.80 -6.79 0.49
CA GLU A 54 3.56 -7.69 -0.36
C GLU A 54 4.64 -6.95 -1.17
N ILE A 55 4.33 -5.75 -1.67
CA ILE A 55 5.27 -4.90 -2.42
C ILE A 55 6.49 -4.55 -1.56
N VAL A 56 6.27 -4.13 -0.31
CA VAL A 56 7.37 -3.64 0.54
C VAL A 56 8.21 -4.75 1.18
N LYS A 57 7.77 -6.02 1.13
CA LYS A 57 8.53 -7.15 1.69
C LYS A 57 9.97 -7.22 1.19
N GLY A 58 10.17 -7.01 -0.11
CA GLY A 58 11.51 -7.02 -0.71
C GLY A 58 12.44 -6.01 -0.04
N ARG A 59 11.96 -4.80 0.19
CA ARG A 59 12.73 -3.73 0.86
C ARG A 59 12.92 -3.98 2.35
N ILE A 60 11.90 -4.47 3.06
CA ILE A 60 12.00 -4.77 4.50
C ILE A 60 13.08 -5.81 4.79
N TYR A 61 13.19 -6.84 3.95
CA TYR A 61 14.15 -7.92 4.19
C TYR A 61 15.52 -7.65 3.58
N ASN A 62 15.59 -7.08 2.38
CA ASN A 62 16.80 -7.00 1.58
C ASN A 62 17.21 -5.58 1.19
N GLY A 63 16.41 -4.56 1.52
CA GLY A 63 16.69 -3.17 1.16
C GLY A 63 17.76 -2.51 2.03
N THR A 64 18.17 -1.33 1.61
CA THR A 64 19.00 -0.42 2.41
C THR A 64 18.26 0.06 3.66
N GLU A 65 18.97 0.61 4.63
CA GLU A 65 18.30 1.14 5.83
C GLU A 65 17.32 2.28 5.50
N GLU A 66 17.62 3.12 4.51
CA GLU A 66 16.71 4.19 4.07
C GLU A 66 15.42 3.62 3.47
N GLU A 67 15.50 2.57 2.64
CA GLU A 67 14.35 1.89 2.06
C GLU A 67 13.51 1.19 3.14
N LYS A 68 14.15 0.58 4.13
CA LYS A 68 13.48 -0.05 5.27
C LYS A 68 12.77 0.98 6.15
N GLU A 69 13.43 2.11 6.44
CA GLU A 69 12.82 3.19 7.22
C GLU A 69 11.59 3.78 6.53
N SER A 70 11.66 3.98 5.20
CA SER A 70 10.53 4.45 4.41
C SER A 70 9.34 3.48 4.50
N ALA A 71 9.58 2.19 4.22
CA ALA A 71 8.54 1.17 4.28
C ALA A 71 7.94 1.01 5.68
N LYS A 72 8.77 0.94 6.73
CA LYS A 72 8.30 0.84 8.13
C LYS A 72 7.46 2.04 8.55
N TYR A 73 7.89 3.25 8.16
CA TYR A 73 7.15 4.47 8.44
C TYR A 73 5.74 4.42 7.84
N VAL A 74 5.64 4.01 6.57
CA VAL A 74 4.35 3.97 5.88
C VAL A 74 3.48 2.83 6.39
N LEU A 75 4.03 1.64 6.65
CA LEU A 75 3.29 0.54 7.29
C LEU A 75 2.68 0.95 8.63
N TYR A 76 3.51 1.53 9.52
CA TYR A 76 3.09 1.97 10.84
C TYR A 76 1.97 3.01 10.78
N ASN A 77 2.19 4.07 9.99
CA ASN A 77 1.24 5.18 9.93
C ASN A 77 -0.06 4.80 9.18
N SER A 78 0.03 3.90 8.21
CA SER A 78 -1.16 3.40 7.51
C SER A 78 -2.05 2.57 8.43
N LEU A 79 -1.46 1.63 9.17
CA LEU A 79 -2.22 0.83 10.13
C LEU A 79 -2.82 1.71 11.24
N LEU A 80 -2.04 2.66 11.78
CA LEU A 80 -2.53 3.61 12.78
C LEU A 80 -3.70 4.44 12.25
N SER A 81 -3.64 4.91 11.00
CA SER A 81 -4.72 5.66 10.37
C SER A 81 -5.97 4.81 10.20
N ILE A 82 -5.81 3.56 9.76
CA ILE A 82 -6.92 2.59 9.60
C ILE A 82 -7.62 2.35 10.93
N ILE A 83 -6.89 2.03 12.01
CA ILE A 83 -7.52 1.77 13.31
C ILE A 83 -8.18 3.01 13.90
N LYS A 84 -7.62 4.21 13.68
CA LYS A 84 -8.27 5.47 14.10
C LYS A 84 -9.59 5.71 13.37
N MET A 85 -9.65 5.49 12.05
CA MET A 85 -10.89 5.62 11.28
C MET A 85 -11.92 4.56 11.65
N MET A 86 -11.49 3.36 12.03
CA MET A 86 -12.37 2.26 12.42
C MET A 86 -12.77 2.29 13.92
N ALA A 87 -12.10 3.07 14.76
CA ALA A 87 -12.37 3.13 16.19
C ALA A 87 -13.84 3.40 16.55
N PRO A 88 -14.58 4.32 15.88
CA PRO A 88 -16.01 4.52 16.16
C PRO A 88 -16.90 3.34 15.76
N ILE A 89 -16.43 2.46 14.87
CA ILE A 89 -17.23 1.36 14.28
C ILE A 89 -16.92 0.03 14.97
N THR A 90 -15.64 -0.23 15.25
CA THR A 90 -15.16 -1.47 15.87
C THR A 90 -14.32 -1.14 17.11
N PRO A 91 -14.94 -0.59 18.18
CA PRO A 91 -14.20 0.05 19.29
C PRO A 91 -13.27 -0.90 20.04
N PHE A 92 -13.69 -2.13 20.30
CA PHE A 92 -12.92 -3.06 21.13
C PHE A 92 -11.63 -3.51 20.46
N ILE A 93 -11.72 -3.97 19.21
CA ILE A 93 -10.53 -4.49 18.49
C ILE A 93 -9.54 -3.37 18.16
N THR A 94 -10.03 -2.18 17.82
CA THR A 94 -9.15 -1.04 17.53
C THR A 94 -8.41 -0.56 18.77
N GLU A 95 -9.07 -0.56 19.93
CA GLU A 95 -8.43 -0.23 21.21
C GLU A 95 -7.40 -1.29 21.60
N GLU A 96 -7.70 -2.58 21.47
CA GLU A 96 -6.76 -3.66 21.77
C GLU A 96 -5.48 -3.54 20.94
N ILE A 97 -5.63 -3.38 19.61
CA ILE A 97 -4.47 -3.19 18.71
C ILE A 97 -3.69 -1.92 19.08
N TYR A 98 -4.41 -0.84 19.40
CA TYR A 98 -3.75 0.40 19.79
C TYR A 98 -2.94 0.26 21.08
N GLN A 99 -3.50 -0.36 22.11
CA GLN A 99 -2.84 -0.57 23.40
C GLN A 99 -1.60 -1.45 23.25
N GLU A 100 -1.66 -2.48 22.41
CA GLU A 100 -0.56 -3.42 22.24
C GLU A 100 0.59 -2.85 21.41
N TYR A 101 0.29 -2.17 20.30
CA TYR A 101 1.31 -1.80 19.30
C TYR A 101 1.63 -0.32 19.21
N PHE A 102 0.72 0.58 19.61
CA PHE A 102 0.87 2.01 19.34
C PHE A 102 1.03 2.89 20.56
N LYS A 103 0.37 2.57 21.66
CA LYS A 103 0.32 3.39 22.89
C LYS A 103 1.68 3.91 23.36
N ASN A 104 2.73 3.08 23.28
CA ASN A 104 4.05 3.46 23.76
C ASN A 104 4.77 4.49 22.85
N ASN A 105 4.30 4.62 21.62
CA ASN A 105 4.88 5.51 20.60
C ASN A 105 4.00 6.73 20.32
N GLU A 106 2.72 6.67 20.72
CA GLU A 106 1.73 7.74 20.51
C GLU A 106 1.52 8.53 21.81
N LYS A 107 1.02 9.77 21.68
CA LYS A 107 0.78 10.64 22.84
C LYS A 107 -0.49 10.29 23.62
N ASP A 108 -1.47 9.76 22.93
CA ASP A 108 -2.80 9.50 23.48
C ASP A 108 -2.83 8.14 24.20
N LYS A 109 -3.51 8.07 25.33
CA LYS A 109 -3.61 6.83 26.14
C LYS A 109 -4.56 5.79 25.54
N SER A 110 -5.42 6.19 24.60
CA SER A 110 -6.42 5.37 23.95
C SER A 110 -6.68 5.90 22.55
N VAL A 111 -7.02 5.00 21.61
CA VAL A 111 -7.41 5.39 20.25
C VAL A 111 -8.66 6.26 20.25
N HIS A 112 -9.56 6.08 21.23
CA HIS A 112 -10.85 6.78 21.32
C HIS A 112 -10.73 8.25 21.71
N ILE A 113 -9.63 8.67 22.31
CA ILE A 113 -9.34 10.07 22.61
C ILE A 113 -8.35 10.71 21.65
N SER A 114 -7.89 9.93 20.67
CA SER A 114 -6.96 10.44 19.65
C SER A 114 -7.71 11.24 18.58
N ASN A 115 -7.00 12.18 17.96
CA ASN A 115 -7.55 12.93 16.83
C ASN A 115 -7.74 12.01 15.61
N TRP A 116 -8.72 12.36 14.76
CA TRP A 116 -8.89 11.78 13.45
C TRP A 116 -7.58 11.89 12.64
N PRO A 117 -7.20 10.87 11.85
CA PRO A 117 -5.96 10.96 11.09
C PRO A 117 -6.01 12.11 10.09
N GLU A 118 -4.90 12.84 9.99
CA GLU A 118 -4.76 13.92 9.02
C GLU A 118 -4.01 13.41 7.77
N PRO A 119 -4.35 13.93 6.58
CA PRO A 119 -3.66 13.57 5.36
C PRO A 119 -2.14 13.83 5.43
N PHE A 120 -1.36 12.93 4.89
CA PHE A 120 0.09 13.07 4.82
C PHE A 120 0.47 14.19 3.85
N LYS A 121 1.48 14.96 4.22
CA LYS A 121 2.03 16.04 3.39
C LYS A 121 2.91 15.45 2.29
N ILE A 122 2.29 15.01 1.22
CA ILE A 122 2.88 14.50 -0.01
C ILE A 122 2.27 15.20 -1.21
N GLU A 123 2.91 15.10 -2.35
CA GLU A 123 2.32 15.57 -3.60
C GLU A 123 1.18 14.64 -4.01
N MET A 124 -0.04 15.16 -3.90
CA MET A 124 -1.24 14.41 -4.32
C MET A 124 -1.55 14.70 -5.78
N GLY A 125 -1.85 13.65 -6.55
CA GLY A 125 -2.17 13.84 -7.96
C GLY A 125 -2.81 12.64 -8.62
N LYS A 126 -3.53 12.90 -9.71
CA LYS A 126 -4.15 11.86 -10.56
C LYS A 126 -3.12 10.94 -11.21
N GLU A 127 -1.89 11.40 -11.36
CA GLU A 127 -0.80 10.59 -11.89
C GLU A 127 -0.42 9.48 -10.91
N ASN A 128 -0.28 9.78 -9.62
CA ASN A 128 -0.03 8.78 -8.59
C ASN A 128 -1.15 7.71 -8.54
N GLU A 129 -2.41 8.12 -8.75
CA GLU A 129 -3.53 7.18 -8.84
C GLU A 129 -3.37 6.21 -10.01
N LYS A 130 -3.03 6.73 -11.19
CA LYS A 130 -2.81 5.91 -12.39
C LYS A 130 -1.65 4.94 -12.19
N ILE A 131 -0.56 5.40 -11.57
CA ILE A 131 0.60 4.56 -11.27
C ILE A 131 0.20 3.43 -10.31
N TRP A 132 -0.52 3.75 -9.22
CA TRP A 132 -0.99 2.73 -8.27
C TRP A 132 -1.90 1.70 -8.93
N GLN A 133 -2.91 2.14 -9.66
CA GLN A 133 -3.84 1.27 -10.37
C GLN A 133 -3.11 0.34 -11.35
N LYS A 134 -2.16 0.89 -12.13
CA LYS A 134 -1.38 0.10 -13.09
C LYS A 134 -0.44 -0.89 -12.39
N LEU A 135 0.20 -0.49 -11.30
CA LEU A 135 1.05 -1.36 -10.51
C LEU A 135 0.28 -2.58 -9.98
N VAL A 136 -0.88 -2.32 -9.36
CA VAL A 136 -1.77 -3.38 -8.84
C VAL A 136 -2.29 -4.26 -9.98
N GLU A 137 -2.76 -3.69 -11.09
CA GLU A 137 -3.21 -4.45 -12.26
C GLU A 137 -2.16 -5.45 -12.76
N ILE A 138 -0.90 -5.02 -12.86
CA ILE A 138 0.19 -5.88 -13.33
C ILE A 138 0.46 -6.99 -12.30
N ILE A 139 0.50 -6.66 -11.02
CA ILE A 139 0.69 -7.66 -9.95
C ILE A 139 -0.41 -8.72 -9.99
N GLU A 140 -1.67 -8.31 -10.13
CA GLU A 140 -2.82 -9.22 -10.22
C GLU A 140 -2.74 -10.11 -11.46
N LYS A 141 -2.39 -9.56 -12.62
CA LYS A 141 -2.16 -10.34 -13.85
C LYS A 141 -1.07 -11.38 -13.66
N VAL A 142 0.06 -11.03 -13.04
CA VAL A 142 1.14 -11.98 -12.75
C VAL A 142 0.67 -13.08 -11.82
N ARG A 143 -0.03 -12.74 -10.75
CA ARG A 143 -0.59 -13.74 -9.80
C ARG A 143 -1.57 -14.68 -10.49
N LYS A 144 -2.44 -14.17 -11.35
CA LYS A 144 -3.40 -14.94 -12.12
C LYS A 144 -2.69 -15.94 -13.04
N VAL A 145 -1.72 -15.49 -13.84
CA VAL A 145 -0.96 -16.36 -14.75
C VAL A 145 -0.21 -17.46 -13.99
N LYS A 146 0.44 -17.11 -12.86
CA LYS A 146 1.11 -18.12 -12.02
C LYS A 146 0.13 -19.14 -11.44
N SER A 147 -1.04 -18.71 -11.00
CA SER A 147 -2.10 -19.59 -10.48
C SER A 147 -2.65 -20.52 -11.54
N GLU A 148 -2.98 -20.01 -12.73
CA GLU A 148 -3.47 -20.80 -13.88
C GLU A 148 -2.45 -21.84 -14.34
N ALA A 149 -1.16 -21.46 -14.32
CA ALA A 149 -0.07 -22.39 -14.61
C ALA A 149 0.28 -23.33 -13.45
N LYS A 150 -0.46 -23.29 -12.32
CA LYS A 150 -0.19 -24.06 -11.09
C LYS A 150 1.24 -23.89 -10.57
N LYS A 151 1.81 -22.72 -10.73
CA LYS A 151 3.15 -22.35 -10.25
C LYS A 151 3.08 -21.64 -8.91
N SER A 152 4.16 -21.76 -8.13
CA SER A 152 4.31 -20.99 -6.89
C SER A 152 4.37 -19.50 -7.19
N MET A 153 3.85 -18.64 -6.28
CA MET A 153 4.01 -17.19 -6.39
C MET A 153 5.49 -16.76 -6.38
N LYS A 154 6.37 -17.59 -5.82
CA LYS A 154 7.83 -17.38 -5.81
C LYS A 154 8.53 -17.83 -7.09
N THR A 155 7.82 -18.44 -8.05
CA THR A 155 8.41 -18.84 -9.34
C THR A 155 8.95 -17.61 -10.06
N GLU A 156 10.19 -17.70 -10.49
CA GLU A 156 10.85 -16.62 -11.23
C GLU A 156 10.28 -16.49 -12.64
N ILE A 157 10.14 -15.26 -13.07
CA ILE A 157 9.58 -14.91 -14.39
C ILE A 157 10.43 -13.87 -15.10
N ILE A 158 10.25 -13.75 -16.40
CA ILE A 158 10.64 -12.58 -17.19
C ILE A 158 9.36 -11.85 -17.54
N LEU A 159 9.24 -10.60 -17.06
CA LEU A 159 8.09 -9.75 -17.31
C LEU A 159 8.37 -8.83 -18.49
N THR A 160 7.47 -8.77 -19.46
CA THR A 160 7.54 -7.84 -20.58
C THR A 160 6.42 -6.81 -20.44
N LEU A 161 6.77 -5.54 -20.43
CA LEU A 161 5.84 -4.41 -20.38
C LEU A 161 5.89 -3.64 -21.69
N ASN A 162 4.77 -3.05 -22.11
CA ASN A 162 4.78 -2.09 -23.19
C ASN A 162 5.53 -0.81 -22.76
N LYS A 163 5.90 0.00 -23.72
CA LYS A 163 6.70 1.22 -23.50
C LYS A 163 6.01 2.23 -22.56
N GLU A 164 4.69 2.37 -22.67
CA GLU A 164 3.91 3.31 -21.87
C GLU A 164 3.86 2.89 -20.41
N ASP A 165 3.50 1.63 -20.14
CA ASP A 165 3.44 1.07 -18.78
C ASP A 165 4.82 1.06 -18.12
N ARG A 166 5.88 0.71 -18.88
CA ARG A 166 7.24 0.73 -18.37
C ARG A 166 7.68 2.14 -17.97
N LYS A 167 7.39 3.15 -18.78
CA LYS A 167 7.69 4.55 -18.46
C LYS A 167 6.89 5.06 -17.27
N LEU A 168 5.60 4.72 -17.22
CA LEU A 168 4.72 5.10 -16.12
C LEU A 168 5.20 4.55 -14.76
N LEU A 169 5.73 3.33 -14.76
CA LEU A 169 6.16 2.61 -13.56
C LEU A 169 7.67 2.72 -13.27
N ASP A 170 8.41 3.56 -13.98
CA ASP A 170 9.89 3.58 -13.95
C ASP A 170 10.46 3.60 -12.53
N GLU A 171 9.97 4.51 -11.68
CA GLU A 171 10.40 4.63 -10.29
C GLU A 171 9.90 3.48 -9.38
N CYS A 172 8.90 2.72 -9.82
CA CYS A 172 8.33 1.59 -9.08
C CYS A 172 8.84 0.22 -9.57
N LEU A 173 9.64 0.18 -10.65
CA LEU A 173 10.14 -1.06 -11.23
C LEU A 173 10.92 -1.94 -10.24
N PRO A 174 11.75 -1.42 -9.33
CA PRO A 174 12.43 -2.25 -8.34
C PRO A 174 11.44 -3.02 -7.45
N ASP A 175 10.40 -2.36 -6.96
CA ASP A 175 9.37 -2.96 -6.13
C ASP A 175 8.51 -3.94 -6.93
N LEU A 176 8.12 -3.58 -8.17
CA LEU A 176 7.40 -4.48 -9.07
C LEU A 176 8.21 -5.75 -9.36
N LYS A 177 9.52 -5.61 -9.62
CA LYS A 177 10.42 -6.74 -9.84
C LYS A 177 10.47 -7.67 -8.64
N ALA A 178 10.57 -7.12 -7.44
CA ALA A 178 10.63 -7.87 -6.19
C ALA A 178 9.32 -8.63 -5.91
N VAL A 179 8.17 -7.95 -5.96
CA VAL A 179 6.87 -8.55 -5.62
C VAL A 179 6.42 -9.60 -6.63
N THR A 180 6.81 -9.45 -7.90
CA THR A 180 6.48 -10.42 -8.95
C THR A 180 7.51 -11.55 -9.09
N CYS A 181 8.62 -11.51 -8.34
CA CYS A 181 9.75 -12.42 -8.48
C CYS A 181 10.30 -12.41 -9.92
N SER A 182 10.35 -11.24 -10.56
CA SER A 182 10.86 -11.13 -11.93
C SER A 182 12.39 -11.08 -11.93
N LYS A 183 13.05 -11.97 -12.71
CA LYS A 183 14.49 -11.86 -12.96
C LYS A 183 14.83 -10.59 -13.73
N ASN A 184 13.97 -10.28 -14.70
CA ASN A 184 14.13 -9.08 -15.53
C ASN A 184 12.77 -8.53 -15.95
N ILE A 185 12.71 -7.19 -16.15
CA ILE A 185 11.57 -6.50 -16.74
C ILE A 185 12.03 -5.90 -18.07
N LYS A 186 11.52 -6.45 -19.18
CA LYS A 186 11.84 -6.06 -20.54
C LYS A 186 10.81 -5.09 -21.10
N GLU A 187 11.21 -4.30 -22.07
CA GLU A 187 10.29 -3.55 -22.92
C GLU A 187 9.88 -4.39 -24.12
N GLY A 188 8.60 -4.39 -24.49
CA GLY A 188 8.07 -5.09 -25.65
C GLY A 188 6.85 -4.38 -26.21
N ARG A 189 6.21 -5.00 -27.20
CA ARG A 189 5.00 -4.43 -27.84
C ARG A 189 3.77 -4.62 -26.97
N GLU A 190 3.69 -5.76 -26.29
CA GLU A 190 2.56 -6.18 -25.48
C GLU A 190 3.02 -6.75 -24.14
N PHE A 191 2.10 -6.78 -23.19
CA PHE A 191 2.33 -7.44 -21.90
C PHE A 191 2.51 -8.95 -22.09
N ASN A 192 3.61 -9.49 -21.57
CA ASN A 192 3.87 -10.92 -21.60
C ASN A 192 4.58 -11.40 -20.31
N ILE A 193 4.40 -12.66 -19.97
CA ILE A 193 5.04 -13.33 -18.84
C ILE A 193 5.61 -14.64 -19.31
N ASP A 194 6.93 -14.79 -19.22
CA ASP A 194 7.66 -16.01 -19.49
C ASP A 194 8.18 -16.59 -18.17
N PHE A 195 7.98 -17.89 -17.94
CA PHE A 195 8.57 -18.56 -16.78
C PHE A 195 10.06 -18.80 -17.05
N ALA A 196 10.90 -18.43 -16.06
CA ALA A 196 12.36 -18.52 -16.17
C ALA A 196 12.90 -19.85 -15.65
#